data_150f2583dc404880d74352b3b6d613c1
#
_entry.id   150f2583dc404880d74352b3b6d613c1
#
_cell.length_a   1.000
_cell.length_b   1.000
_cell.length_c   1.000
_cell.angle_alpha   90.00
_cell.angle_beta   90.00
_cell.angle_gamma   90.00
#
_symmetry.space_group_name_H-M   'P 1'
#
loop_
_entity.id
_entity.type
_entity.pdbx_description
1 polymer ?
#
loop_
_entity_poly.entity_id
_entity_poly.type
_entity_poly.pdbx_seq_one_letter_code
_entity_poly.pdbx_strand_id
1 'polypeptide(L)'
;MAEAGLPCISPMRLHKKLGRAVPYLRALVERMVTWPTEGAAERWGGYVFAAVDATVVCGPGAVGTDARIHTKLRIADVSLDEVQVTDEFGGETFRRFAWHPGELAVADRAYFTAAGIQHVLDASADVLVRYRLGSVDLSDADGDPIDVLVAVAHLAVGEMLDLDVVAKLPGGMAPGRLIAHRLPDEAVERARARLRQEKGAELSARVFESAKYVLLFTTAEHARLDADRCLRGYRLRWQIELQFKRWKSLCGFDMLPNQRDDTTLAWIYAKVLLGLLLDRMASIPTELSPPERHDAVGNLPSDVVRSLEAHDHRVAAPRRRTHVVRAA
;
A
#
# COMPACT_ATOMS: atom_id res chain seq x y z
N MET A 1 30.25 -0.51 25.05
CA MET A 1 29.15 -0.53 26.04
C MET A 1 29.57 -0.02 27.42
N ALA A 2 30.77 -0.25 27.87
CA ALA A 2 31.26 0.27 29.17
C ALA A 2 31.35 1.81 29.20
N GLU A 3 31.69 2.47 28.09
CA GLU A 3 31.74 3.93 27.98
C GLU A 3 30.39 4.64 28.09
N ALA A 4 29.27 3.92 27.83
CA ALA A 4 27.91 4.47 27.91
C ALA A 4 27.20 4.18 29.25
N GLY A 5 27.90 3.68 30.26
CA GLY A 5 27.33 3.31 31.57
C GLY A 5 26.32 2.17 31.52
N LEU A 6 26.26 1.43 30.42
CA LEU A 6 25.33 0.31 30.25
C LEU A 6 25.84 -0.94 30.96
N PRO A 7 24.97 -1.73 31.62
CA PRO A 7 25.36 -2.96 32.30
C PRO A 7 25.93 -3.96 31.32
N CYS A 8 27.05 -4.59 31.68
CA CYS A 8 27.63 -5.67 30.88
C CYS A 8 26.76 -6.92 31.02
N ILE A 9 26.14 -7.32 29.90
CA ILE A 9 25.31 -8.53 29.83
C ILE A 9 25.86 -9.50 28.78
N SER A 10 25.78 -10.80 29.04
CA SER A 10 26.21 -11.79 28.04
C SER A 10 25.29 -11.77 26.80
N PRO A 11 25.80 -12.14 25.62
CA PRO A 11 24.99 -12.21 24.39
C PRO A 11 23.74 -13.08 24.57
N MET A 12 23.84 -14.21 25.26
CA MET A 12 22.70 -15.09 25.55
C MET A 12 21.61 -14.39 26.42
N ARG A 13 22.03 -13.60 27.39
CA ARG A 13 21.12 -12.84 28.25
C ARG A 13 20.42 -11.71 27.48
N LEU A 14 21.17 -11.04 26.59
CA LEU A 14 20.64 -10.03 25.69
C LEU A 14 19.57 -10.65 24.77
N HIS A 15 19.88 -11.77 24.16
CA HIS A 15 18.97 -12.50 23.28
C HIS A 15 17.64 -12.86 23.98
N LYS A 16 17.70 -13.46 25.17
CA LYS A 16 16.49 -13.74 25.97
C LYS A 16 15.69 -12.48 26.35
N LYS A 17 16.37 -11.35 26.58
CA LYS A 17 15.70 -10.07 26.87
C LYS A 17 15.01 -9.51 25.64
N LEU A 18 15.60 -9.65 24.46
CA LEU A 18 14.98 -9.17 23.21
C LEU A 18 13.63 -9.88 22.95
N GLY A 19 13.56 -11.21 23.06
CA GLY A 19 12.28 -11.91 22.89
C GLY A 19 11.22 -11.48 23.91
N ARG A 20 11.62 -11.21 25.16
CA ARG A 20 10.70 -10.68 26.18
C ARG A 20 10.29 -9.23 25.99
N ALA A 21 11.01 -8.48 25.16
CA ALA A 21 10.71 -7.07 24.89
C ALA A 21 9.58 -6.89 23.84
N VAL A 22 9.18 -7.94 23.13
CA VAL A 22 8.16 -7.87 22.05
C VAL A 22 6.87 -7.17 22.50
N PRO A 23 6.21 -7.56 23.61
CA PRO A 23 4.98 -6.89 24.04
C PRO A 23 5.20 -5.40 24.34
N TYR A 24 6.33 -5.06 24.93
CA TYR A 24 6.67 -3.66 25.23
C TYR A 24 6.93 -2.84 23.96
N LEU A 25 7.72 -3.38 23.02
CA LEU A 25 7.99 -2.71 21.74
C LEU A 25 6.70 -2.53 20.93
N ARG A 26 5.85 -3.54 20.91
CA ARG A 26 4.53 -3.47 20.29
C ARG A 26 3.68 -2.35 20.88
N ALA A 27 3.58 -2.28 22.20
CA ALA A 27 2.83 -1.23 22.90
C ALA A 27 3.39 0.18 22.58
N LEU A 28 4.72 0.33 22.47
CA LEU A 28 5.34 1.59 22.04
C LEU A 28 4.96 1.96 20.61
N VAL A 29 4.99 1.00 19.68
CA VAL A 29 4.56 1.23 18.29
C VAL A 29 3.08 1.65 18.25
N GLU A 30 2.19 0.92 18.93
CA GLU A 30 0.76 1.25 19.01
C GLU A 30 0.55 2.67 19.58
N ARG A 31 1.29 3.05 20.61
CA ARG A 31 1.21 4.40 21.17
C ARG A 31 1.76 5.47 20.24
N MET A 32 2.83 5.19 19.50
CA MET A 32 3.39 6.13 18.53
C MET A 32 2.47 6.35 17.33
N VAL A 33 1.79 5.31 16.87
CA VAL A 33 0.81 5.38 15.78
C VAL A 33 -0.42 6.21 16.20
N THR A 34 -0.92 6.00 17.42
CA THR A 34 -2.07 6.75 17.96
C THR A 34 -1.73 8.14 18.52
N TRP A 35 -0.45 8.54 18.46
CA TRP A 35 -0.04 9.85 18.94
C TRP A 35 -0.65 10.94 18.05
N PRO A 36 -1.37 11.94 18.62
CA PRO A 36 -2.01 12.98 17.84
C PRO A 36 -1.01 13.71 16.94
N THR A 37 -1.31 13.80 15.67
CA THR A 37 -0.67 14.74 14.75
C THR A 37 -1.43 16.05 14.86
N GLU A 38 -0.70 17.17 15.06
CA GLU A 38 -1.32 18.49 15.06
C GLU A 38 -1.84 18.79 13.64
N GLY A 39 -3.10 19.11 13.51
CA GLY A 39 -3.77 19.47 12.27
C GLY A 39 -5.00 18.59 11.98
N ALA A 40 -6.04 19.22 11.44
CA ALA A 40 -7.17 18.47 10.90
C ALA A 40 -6.73 17.78 9.64
N ALA A 41 -6.97 16.46 9.53
CA ALA A 41 -6.73 15.71 8.31
C ALA A 41 -7.47 16.38 7.14
N GLU A 42 -6.72 16.77 6.11
CA GLU A 42 -7.31 17.34 4.91
C GLU A 42 -8.28 16.32 4.30
N ARG A 43 -9.50 16.78 3.99
CA ARG A 43 -10.54 15.95 3.41
C ARG A 43 -10.70 16.27 1.93
N TRP A 44 -10.54 15.26 1.10
CA TRP A 44 -10.77 15.38 -0.32
C TRP A 44 -12.13 14.78 -0.69
N GLY A 45 -13.02 15.61 -1.22
CA GLY A 45 -14.43 15.20 -1.42
C GLY A 45 -15.15 14.82 -0.13
N GLY A 46 -14.69 15.35 1.03
CA GLY A 46 -15.23 15.00 2.34
C GLY A 46 -14.69 13.67 2.94
N TYR A 47 -13.75 12.99 2.25
CA TYR A 47 -13.11 11.77 2.72
C TYR A 47 -11.74 12.01 3.34
N VAL A 48 -11.41 11.19 4.33
CA VAL A 48 -10.03 10.96 4.78
C VAL A 48 -9.49 9.78 3.98
N PHE A 49 -8.50 10.02 3.14
CA PHE A 49 -7.87 8.98 2.32
C PHE A 49 -6.90 8.16 3.17
N ALA A 50 -7.14 6.87 3.27
CA ALA A 50 -6.30 5.92 3.98
C ALA A 50 -5.78 4.84 3.03
N ALA A 51 -4.50 4.90 2.70
CA ALA A 51 -3.85 3.87 1.89
C ALA A 51 -3.47 2.67 2.75
N VAL A 52 -3.69 1.47 2.25
CA VAL A 52 -3.21 0.23 2.87
C VAL A 52 -2.32 -0.55 1.90
N ASP A 53 -1.26 -1.10 2.45
CA ASP A 53 -0.32 -1.94 1.70
C ASP A 53 0.46 -2.84 2.66
N ALA A 54 1.21 -3.81 2.12
CA ALA A 54 2.09 -4.66 2.90
C ALA A 54 3.49 -4.73 2.29
N THR A 55 4.49 -4.84 3.14
CA THR A 55 5.85 -5.12 2.72
C THR A 55 6.38 -6.40 3.34
N VAL A 56 7.21 -7.10 2.60
CA VAL A 56 7.86 -8.33 3.05
C VAL A 56 9.17 -8.03 3.75
N VAL A 57 9.48 -8.84 4.76
CA VAL A 57 10.75 -8.82 5.48
C VAL A 57 11.32 -10.23 5.43
N CYS A 58 12.62 -10.33 5.12
CA CYS A 58 13.31 -11.60 4.95
C CYS A 58 14.49 -11.70 5.90
N GLY A 59 14.73 -12.88 6.44
CA GLY A 59 15.93 -13.20 7.21
C GLY A 59 17.13 -13.51 6.32
N PRO A 60 18.33 -13.65 6.91
CA PRO A 60 19.52 -14.03 6.17
C PRO A 60 19.36 -15.40 5.52
N GLY A 61 19.55 -15.48 4.21
CA GLY A 61 19.45 -16.75 3.46
C GLY A 61 18.03 -17.27 3.26
N ALA A 62 17.00 -16.47 3.55
CA ALA A 62 15.60 -16.85 3.31
C ALA A 62 15.34 -17.09 1.82
N VAL A 63 14.58 -18.15 1.52
CA VAL A 63 14.09 -18.46 0.16
C VAL A 63 12.64 -18.03 0.04
N GLY A 64 12.31 -16.83 0.53
CA GLY A 64 10.94 -16.32 0.52
C GLY A 64 10.72 -15.22 1.55
N THR A 65 9.47 -15.06 1.94
CA THR A 65 9.02 -14.08 2.94
C THR A 65 9.02 -14.77 4.32
N ASP A 66 9.68 -14.19 5.31
CA ASP A 66 9.60 -14.69 6.70
C ASP A 66 8.50 -13.96 7.50
N ALA A 67 8.28 -12.68 7.21
CA ALA A 67 7.22 -11.90 7.83
C ALA A 67 6.67 -10.85 6.87
N ARG A 68 5.42 -10.42 7.11
CA ARG A 68 4.80 -9.29 6.42
C ARG A 68 4.42 -8.22 7.41
N ILE A 69 4.60 -6.99 6.99
CA ILE A 69 4.20 -5.81 7.75
C ILE A 69 3.14 -5.09 6.95
N HIS A 70 1.95 -5.09 7.51
CA HIS A 70 0.79 -4.42 6.94
C HIS A 70 0.64 -3.07 7.60
N THR A 71 0.41 -2.04 6.80
CA THR A 71 0.27 -0.67 7.29
C THR A 71 -0.97 0.00 6.72
N LYS A 72 -1.59 0.87 7.52
CA LYS A 72 -2.61 1.82 7.11
C LYS A 72 -2.00 3.21 7.26
N LEU A 73 -1.93 3.96 6.17
CA LEU A 73 -1.34 5.29 6.07
C LEU A 73 -2.40 6.31 5.72
N ARG A 74 -2.57 7.34 6.53
CA ARG A 74 -3.36 8.51 6.18
C ARG A 74 -2.57 9.36 5.19
N ILE A 75 -3.14 9.59 4.00
CA ILE A 75 -2.40 10.18 2.87
C ILE A 75 -2.14 11.67 3.09
N ALA A 76 -3.06 12.40 3.71
CA ALA A 76 -3.01 13.85 3.80
C ALA A 76 -1.77 14.37 4.56
N ASP A 77 -1.36 13.70 5.61
CA ASP A 77 -0.20 14.05 6.44
C ASP A 77 0.88 12.96 6.46
N VAL A 78 0.71 11.94 5.63
CA VAL A 78 1.64 10.80 5.51
C VAL A 78 1.89 10.11 6.87
N SER A 79 0.88 10.11 7.74
CA SER A 79 0.95 9.49 9.06
C SER A 79 0.43 8.06 9.05
N LEU A 80 1.06 7.18 9.83
CA LEU A 80 0.61 5.80 9.99
C LEU A 80 -0.49 5.73 11.06
N ASP A 81 -1.62 5.14 10.68
CA ASP A 81 -2.74 4.90 11.60
C ASP A 81 -2.69 3.49 12.21
N GLU A 82 -2.20 2.50 11.46
CA GLU A 82 -2.07 1.13 11.94
C GLU A 82 -0.84 0.43 11.37
N VAL A 83 -0.24 -0.44 12.18
CA VAL A 83 0.84 -1.36 11.78
C VAL A 83 0.56 -2.74 12.36
N GLN A 84 0.56 -3.76 11.51
CA GLN A 84 0.42 -5.15 11.92
C GLN A 84 1.55 -6.00 11.36
N VAL A 85 2.06 -6.91 12.16
CA VAL A 85 3.09 -7.88 11.75
C VAL A 85 2.47 -9.26 11.71
N THR A 86 2.66 -9.96 10.60
CA THR A 86 2.20 -11.35 10.41
C THR A 86 3.35 -12.22 9.89
N ASP A 87 3.15 -13.52 9.90
CA ASP A 87 3.98 -14.49 9.18
C ASP A 87 3.82 -14.36 7.66
N GLU A 88 4.48 -15.24 6.92
CA GLU A 88 4.43 -15.33 5.46
C GLU A 88 3.03 -15.65 4.91
N PHE A 89 2.15 -16.27 5.69
CA PHE A 89 0.78 -16.63 5.30
C PHE A 89 -0.20 -15.48 5.47
N GLY A 90 0.21 -14.40 6.14
CA GLY A 90 -0.61 -13.21 6.34
C GLY A 90 -0.99 -12.53 5.03
N GLY A 91 -2.15 -12.87 4.44
CA GLY A 91 -2.64 -12.28 3.19
C GLY A 91 -2.98 -10.79 3.31
N GLU A 92 -2.91 -10.07 2.20
CA GLU A 92 -3.31 -8.68 2.04
C GLU A 92 -4.84 -8.58 1.96
N THR A 93 -5.45 -7.91 2.90
CA THR A 93 -6.91 -7.72 2.96
C THR A 93 -7.30 -6.51 3.78
N PHE A 94 -8.36 -5.81 3.39
CA PHE A 94 -8.95 -4.72 4.17
C PHE A 94 -9.40 -5.15 5.58
N ARG A 95 -9.71 -6.43 5.78
CA ARG A 95 -10.17 -7.00 7.05
C ARG A 95 -9.14 -6.94 8.18
N ARG A 96 -7.90 -6.59 7.87
CA ARG A 96 -6.85 -6.41 8.87
C ARG A 96 -6.96 -5.10 9.63
N PHE A 97 -7.60 -4.12 9.03
CA PHE A 97 -7.61 -2.75 9.52
C PHE A 97 -8.97 -2.37 10.09
N ALA A 98 -8.96 -1.53 11.12
CA ALA A 98 -10.16 -0.84 11.56
C ALA A 98 -10.50 0.30 10.59
N TRP A 99 -11.77 0.44 10.24
CA TRP A 99 -12.26 1.49 9.37
C TRP A 99 -13.26 2.37 10.10
N HIS A 100 -13.36 3.64 9.71
CA HIS A 100 -14.22 4.61 10.35
C HIS A 100 -15.08 5.36 9.33
N PRO A 101 -16.28 5.84 9.72
CA PRO A 101 -17.12 6.62 8.83
C PRO A 101 -16.39 7.83 8.21
N GLY A 102 -16.52 7.96 6.88
CA GLY A 102 -15.88 9.03 6.13
C GLY A 102 -14.42 8.77 5.75
N GLU A 103 -13.87 7.58 6.03
CA GLU A 103 -12.62 7.14 5.43
C GLU A 103 -12.85 6.60 4.01
N LEU A 104 -11.86 6.75 3.15
CA LEU A 104 -11.77 6.11 1.84
C LEU A 104 -10.56 5.18 1.86
N ALA A 105 -10.84 3.87 1.84
CA ALA A 105 -9.82 2.83 1.81
C ALA A 105 -9.20 2.74 0.41
N VAL A 106 -7.93 3.10 0.27
CA VAL A 106 -7.21 3.10 -1.01
C VAL A 106 -6.20 1.95 -1.04
N ALA A 107 -6.31 1.06 -2.02
CA ALA A 107 -5.43 -0.10 -2.11
C ALA A 107 -5.20 -0.60 -3.54
N ASP A 108 -4.22 -1.49 -3.68
CA ASP A 108 -3.96 -2.16 -4.94
C ASP A 108 -4.95 -3.32 -5.19
N ARG A 109 -4.76 -4.03 -6.33
CA ARG A 109 -5.63 -5.13 -6.77
C ARG A 109 -5.64 -6.36 -5.86
N ALA A 110 -4.65 -6.54 -4.97
CA ALA A 110 -4.61 -7.66 -4.04
C ALA A 110 -5.73 -7.54 -2.98
N TYR A 111 -6.08 -6.32 -2.64
CA TYR A 111 -7.16 -6.01 -1.69
C TYR A 111 -8.56 -6.09 -2.30
N PHE A 112 -8.70 -6.18 -3.64
CA PHE A 112 -10.00 -6.24 -4.31
C PHE A 112 -10.66 -7.62 -4.12
N THR A 113 -11.30 -7.81 -2.98
CA THR A 113 -12.02 -9.02 -2.60
C THR A 113 -13.40 -8.67 -2.03
N ALA A 114 -14.42 -9.47 -2.32
CA ALA A 114 -15.79 -9.20 -1.86
C ALA A 114 -15.86 -9.07 -0.33
N ALA A 115 -15.21 -9.97 0.42
CA ALA A 115 -15.19 -9.92 1.88
C ALA A 115 -14.42 -8.72 2.43
N GLY A 116 -13.37 -8.26 1.73
CA GLY A 116 -12.62 -7.08 2.11
C GLY A 116 -13.42 -5.80 1.92
N ILE A 117 -14.09 -5.67 0.77
CA ILE A 117 -14.98 -4.53 0.47
C ILE A 117 -16.13 -4.48 1.48
N GLN A 118 -16.80 -5.62 1.73
CA GLN A 118 -17.87 -5.69 2.72
C GLN A 118 -17.43 -5.17 4.09
N HIS A 119 -16.25 -5.60 4.56
CA HIS A 119 -15.71 -5.18 5.86
C HIS A 119 -15.53 -3.65 5.97
N VAL A 120 -15.12 -2.98 4.88
CA VAL A 120 -15.01 -1.52 4.85
C VAL A 120 -16.39 -0.86 4.90
N LEU A 121 -17.34 -1.37 4.10
CA LEU A 121 -18.73 -0.86 4.06
C LEU A 121 -19.46 -1.06 5.38
N ASP A 122 -19.25 -2.17 6.09
CA ASP A 122 -19.83 -2.45 7.40
C ASP A 122 -19.41 -1.39 8.45
N ALA A 123 -18.26 -0.76 8.23
CA ALA A 123 -17.77 0.34 9.06
C ALA A 123 -18.22 1.75 8.58
N SER A 124 -19.15 1.81 7.61
CA SER A 124 -19.59 3.07 6.98
C SER A 124 -18.44 3.87 6.35
N ALA A 125 -17.43 3.19 5.87
CA ALA A 125 -16.33 3.72 5.07
C ALA A 125 -16.49 3.31 3.61
N ASP A 126 -15.77 3.95 2.71
CA ASP A 126 -15.80 3.69 1.28
C ASP A 126 -14.48 3.09 0.78
N VAL A 127 -14.49 2.49 -0.42
CA VAL A 127 -13.29 1.93 -1.05
C VAL A 127 -12.95 2.65 -2.35
N LEU A 128 -11.66 2.75 -2.65
CA LEU A 128 -11.10 3.09 -3.95
C LEU A 128 -9.95 2.12 -4.22
N VAL A 129 -10.21 1.09 -5.00
CA VAL A 129 -9.28 -0.02 -5.13
C VAL A 129 -9.07 -0.40 -6.60
N ARG A 130 -7.87 -0.83 -6.93
CA ARG A 130 -7.60 -1.32 -8.28
C ARG A 130 -8.38 -2.60 -8.54
N TYR A 131 -9.19 -2.58 -9.59
CA TYR A 131 -10.01 -3.71 -9.98
C TYR A 131 -9.15 -4.91 -10.39
N ARG A 132 -9.56 -6.10 -9.96
CA ARG A 132 -8.96 -7.38 -10.34
C ARG A 132 -9.99 -8.24 -11.05
N LEU A 133 -9.70 -8.61 -12.29
CA LEU A 133 -10.57 -9.47 -13.09
C LEU A 133 -10.94 -10.76 -12.35
N GLY A 134 -12.22 -11.05 -12.31
CA GLY A 134 -12.76 -12.31 -11.76
C GLY A 134 -12.70 -12.45 -10.24
N SER A 135 -12.41 -11.37 -9.48
CA SER A 135 -12.39 -11.42 -8.01
C SER A 135 -13.73 -11.07 -7.37
N VAL A 136 -14.50 -10.20 -7.99
CA VAL A 136 -15.84 -9.77 -7.54
C VAL A 136 -16.71 -9.68 -8.76
N ASP A 137 -17.89 -10.29 -8.68
CA ASP A 137 -18.89 -10.23 -9.74
C ASP A 137 -19.53 -8.84 -9.74
N LEU A 138 -19.57 -8.21 -10.91
CA LEU A 138 -20.23 -6.93 -11.14
C LEU A 138 -21.43 -7.13 -12.07
N SER A 139 -22.51 -6.43 -11.79
CA SER A 139 -23.69 -6.33 -12.65
C SER A 139 -24.10 -4.89 -12.87
N ASP A 140 -24.95 -4.65 -13.83
CA ASP A 140 -25.65 -3.38 -14.00
C ASP A 140 -26.82 -3.23 -13.02
N ALA A 141 -27.61 -2.17 -13.17
CA ALA A 141 -28.79 -1.89 -12.33
C ALA A 141 -29.92 -2.92 -12.50
N ASP A 142 -29.99 -3.58 -13.64
CA ASP A 142 -31.00 -4.60 -13.96
C ASP A 142 -30.55 -5.99 -13.45
N GLY A 143 -29.33 -6.13 -13.00
CA GLY A 143 -28.75 -7.37 -12.49
C GLY A 143 -28.02 -8.19 -13.54
N ASP A 144 -27.87 -7.68 -14.76
CA ASP A 144 -27.15 -8.36 -15.83
C ASP A 144 -25.63 -8.30 -15.60
N PRO A 145 -24.91 -9.42 -15.73
CA PRO A 145 -23.47 -9.48 -15.50
C PRO A 145 -22.69 -8.59 -16.44
N ILE A 146 -21.76 -7.79 -15.90
CA ILE A 146 -20.88 -6.92 -16.69
C ILE A 146 -19.56 -7.64 -17.00
N ASP A 147 -19.26 -7.83 -18.30
CA ASP A 147 -17.88 -8.11 -18.74
C ASP A 147 -17.11 -6.79 -18.84
N VAL A 148 -16.26 -6.54 -17.87
CA VAL A 148 -15.48 -5.29 -17.77
C VAL A 148 -14.63 -5.02 -18.99
N LEU A 149 -14.02 -6.05 -19.62
CA LEU A 149 -13.20 -5.86 -20.81
C LEU A 149 -14.03 -5.48 -22.04
N VAL A 150 -15.23 -5.99 -22.15
CA VAL A 150 -16.19 -5.61 -23.19
C VAL A 150 -16.67 -4.17 -22.98
N ALA A 151 -17.01 -3.82 -21.75
CA ALA A 151 -17.47 -2.48 -21.40
C ALA A 151 -16.44 -1.38 -21.71
N VAL A 152 -15.14 -1.67 -21.58
CA VAL A 152 -14.06 -0.67 -21.82
C VAL A 152 -13.44 -0.75 -23.21
N ALA A 153 -13.82 -1.74 -24.05
CA ALA A 153 -13.17 -2.00 -25.33
C ALA A 153 -13.22 -0.84 -26.34
N HIS A 154 -14.28 0.00 -26.22
CA HIS A 154 -14.51 1.14 -27.12
C HIS A 154 -13.68 2.38 -26.77
N LEU A 155 -13.00 2.42 -25.62
CA LEU A 155 -12.26 3.60 -25.18
C LEU A 155 -11.05 3.87 -26.06
N ALA A 156 -10.95 5.09 -26.60
CA ALA A 156 -9.75 5.59 -27.24
C ALA A 156 -8.66 5.93 -26.22
N VAL A 157 -7.43 6.06 -26.67
CA VAL A 157 -6.28 6.42 -25.81
C VAL A 157 -6.53 7.74 -25.08
N GLY A 158 -6.38 7.73 -23.78
CA GLY A 158 -6.62 8.88 -22.90
C GLY A 158 -8.07 9.05 -22.45
N GLU A 159 -9.01 8.31 -23.03
CA GLU A 159 -10.41 8.38 -22.62
C GLU A 159 -10.67 7.68 -21.28
N MET A 160 -11.71 8.14 -20.61
CA MET A 160 -12.19 7.60 -19.33
C MET A 160 -13.65 7.14 -19.45
N LEU A 161 -13.95 6.08 -18.72
CA LEU A 161 -15.31 5.61 -18.45
C LEU A 161 -15.55 5.69 -16.93
N ASP A 162 -16.73 6.16 -16.55
CA ASP A 162 -17.27 6.09 -15.19
C ASP A 162 -18.63 5.43 -15.29
N LEU A 163 -18.70 4.17 -14.87
CA LEU A 163 -19.88 3.31 -15.04
C LEU A 163 -20.41 2.90 -13.69
N ASP A 164 -21.68 3.19 -13.43
CA ASP A 164 -22.38 2.67 -12.27
C ASP A 164 -22.53 1.16 -12.37
N VAL A 165 -22.16 0.48 -11.30
CA VAL A 165 -22.19 -0.99 -11.20
C VAL A 165 -22.69 -1.43 -9.84
N VAL A 166 -23.11 -2.68 -9.75
CA VAL A 166 -23.50 -3.32 -8.51
C VAL A 166 -22.55 -4.49 -8.25
N ALA A 167 -21.87 -4.47 -7.10
CA ALA A 167 -20.95 -5.52 -6.70
C ALA A 167 -21.67 -6.57 -5.83
N LYS A 168 -21.45 -7.86 -6.14
CA LYS A 168 -21.95 -8.96 -5.32
C LYS A 168 -21.01 -9.21 -4.14
N LEU A 169 -21.47 -8.90 -2.93
CA LEU A 169 -20.72 -9.01 -1.69
C LEU A 169 -21.38 -10.03 -0.74
N PRO A 170 -20.69 -10.50 0.32
CA PRO A 170 -21.28 -11.42 1.30
C PRO A 170 -22.53 -10.90 2.00
N GLY A 171 -22.63 -9.59 2.23
CA GLY A 171 -23.81 -8.92 2.82
C GLY A 171 -24.93 -8.61 1.83
N GLY A 172 -24.77 -8.91 0.55
CA GLY A 172 -25.73 -8.63 -0.50
C GLY A 172 -25.14 -7.84 -1.66
N MET A 173 -26.00 -7.16 -2.40
CA MET A 173 -25.61 -6.34 -3.54
C MET A 173 -25.26 -4.93 -3.07
N ALA A 174 -24.11 -4.42 -3.43
CA ALA A 174 -23.64 -3.09 -3.04
C ALA A 174 -23.43 -2.20 -4.27
N PRO A 175 -24.00 -0.98 -4.31
CA PRO A 175 -23.74 -0.04 -5.38
C PRO A 175 -22.27 0.39 -5.36
N GLY A 176 -21.74 0.65 -6.54
CA GLY A 176 -20.40 1.14 -6.73
C GLY A 176 -20.20 1.65 -8.15
N ARG A 177 -18.98 2.00 -8.48
CA ARG A 177 -18.62 2.52 -9.80
C ARG A 177 -17.34 1.86 -10.30
N LEU A 178 -17.34 1.49 -11.57
CA LEU A 178 -16.15 1.06 -12.30
C LEU A 178 -15.58 2.25 -13.07
N ILE A 179 -14.39 2.68 -12.71
CA ILE A 179 -13.68 3.75 -13.39
C ILE A 179 -12.58 3.10 -14.24
N ALA A 180 -12.60 3.40 -15.53
CA ALA A 180 -11.58 2.92 -16.47
C ALA A 180 -10.91 4.09 -17.16
N HIS A 181 -9.59 4.03 -17.32
CA HIS A 181 -8.81 4.98 -18.11
C HIS A 181 -7.93 4.21 -19.09
N ARG A 182 -8.07 4.50 -20.38
CA ARG A 182 -7.26 3.88 -21.43
C ARG A 182 -5.87 4.50 -21.47
N LEU A 183 -4.85 3.67 -21.25
CA LEU A 183 -3.45 4.10 -21.23
C LEU A 183 -2.90 4.36 -22.63
N PRO A 184 -1.92 5.28 -22.79
CA PRO A 184 -1.09 5.39 -23.99
C PRO A 184 -0.37 4.07 -24.30
N ASP A 185 -0.15 3.77 -25.58
CA ASP A 185 0.39 2.49 -26.00
C ASP A 185 1.79 2.19 -25.42
N GLU A 186 2.62 3.19 -25.23
CA GLU A 186 3.90 3.05 -24.53
C GLU A 186 3.75 2.58 -23.07
N ALA A 187 2.75 3.10 -22.35
CA ALA A 187 2.45 2.68 -20.99
C ALA A 187 1.91 1.25 -20.95
N VAL A 188 1.11 0.88 -21.96
CA VAL A 188 0.61 -0.50 -22.14
C VAL A 188 1.76 -1.48 -22.34
N GLU A 189 2.72 -1.18 -23.21
CA GLU A 189 3.86 -2.07 -23.44
C GLU A 189 4.73 -2.22 -22.18
N ARG A 190 4.95 -1.14 -21.43
CA ARG A 190 5.62 -1.23 -20.11
C ARG A 190 4.86 -2.11 -19.12
N ALA A 191 3.54 -1.95 -19.03
CA ALA A 191 2.71 -2.78 -18.16
C ALA A 191 2.73 -4.25 -18.55
N ARG A 192 2.67 -4.55 -19.84
CA ARG A 192 2.76 -5.91 -20.38
C ARG A 192 4.13 -6.56 -20.15
N ALA A 193 5.21 -5.78 -20.30
CA ALA A 193 6.58 -6.26 -20.01
C ALA A 193 6.73 -6.66 -18.54
N ARG A 194 6.19 -5.87 -17.61
CA ARG A 194 6.17 -6.21 -16.19
C ARG A 194 5.38 -7.49 -15.91
N LEU A 195 4.18 -7.63 -16.49
CA LEU A 195 3.36 -8.82 -16.33
C LEU A 195 4.10 -10.09 -16.79
N ARG A 196 4.83 -10.02 -17.92
CA ARG A 196 5.65 -11.14 -18.40
C ARG A 196 6.78 -11.50 -17.41
N GLN A 197 7.41 -10.49 -16.78
CA GLN A 197 8.47 -10.72 -15.80
C GLN A 197 7.93 -11.33 -14.50
N GLU A 198 6.75 -10.89 -14.03
CA GLU A 198 6.17 -11.33 -12.77
C GLU A 198 5.56 -12.73 -12.83
N LYS A 199 4.88 -13.06 -13.92
CA LYS A 199 4.05 -14.27 -14.04
C LYS A 199 4.51 -15.29 -15.09
N GLY A 200 5.58 -15.00 -15.82
CA GLY A 200 6.06 -15.90 -16.87
C GLY A 200 5.08 -16.07 -18.05
N ALA A 201 5.09 -17.25 -18.67
CA ALA A 201 4.31 -17.52 -19.88
C ALA A 201 2.83 -17.88 -19.65
N GLU A 202 2.37 -18.02 -18.40
CA GLU A 202 1.01 -18.48 -18.07
C GLU A 202 -0.04 -17.34 -17.97
N LEU A 203 0.19 -16.21 -18.63
CA LEU A 203 -0.74 -15.09 -18.62
C LEU A 203 -1.94 -15.37 -19.51
N SER A 204 -3.14 -15.31 -18.95
CA SER A 204 -4.36 -15.36 -19.75
C SER A 204 -4.44 -14.14 -20.68
N ALA A 205 -5.00 -14.34 -21.88
CA ALA A 205 -5.22 -13.26 -22.86
C ALA A 205 -6.02 -12.09 -22.24
N ARG A 206 -6.97 -12.38 -21.35
CA ARG A 206 -7.78 -11.38 -20.66
C ARG A 206 -6.96 -10.49 -19.72
N VAL A 207 -6.01 -11.06 -18.95
CA VAL A 207 -5.11 -10.29 -18.09
C VAL A 207 -4.19 -9.41 -18.93
N PHE A 208 -3.71 -9.92 -20.06
CA PHE A 208 -2.88 -9.17 -20.99
C PHE A 208 -3.64 -8.01 -21.66
N GLU A 209 -4.91 -8.23 -21.99
CA GLU A 209 -5.80 -7.19 -22.51
C GLU A 209 -6.10 -6.11 -21.48
N SER A 210 -6.33 -6.49 -20.20
CA SER A 210 -6.58 -5.56 -19.12
C SER A 210 -5.43 -4.57 -18.85
N ALA A 211 -4.21 -4.90 -19.28
CA ALA A 211 -3.04 -4.02 -19.17
C ALA A 211 -3.16 -2.72 -19.96
N LYS A 212 -4.11 -2.63 -20.88
CA LYS A 212 -4.41 -1.40 -21.63
C LYS A 212 -5.05 -0.32 -20.75
N TYR A 213 -5.56 -0.68 -19.57
CA TYR A 213 -6.42 0.18 -18.77
C TYR A 213 -5.91 0.29 -17.33
N VAL A 214 -6.13 1.46 -16.73
CA VAL A 214 -6.25 1.59 -15.28
C VAL A 214 -7.71 1.32 -14.95
N LEU A 215 -7.97 0.24 -14.24
CA LEU A 215 -9.32 -0.13 -13.81
C LEU A 215 -9.41 0.05 -12.30
N LEU A 216 -10.34 0.88 -11.84
CA LEU A 216 -10.60 1.14 -10.43
C LEU A 216 -12.05 0.79 -10.12
N PHE A 217 -12.28 0.27 -8.93
CA PHE A 217 -13.61 0.14 -8.34
C PHE A 217 -13.71 1.07 -7.14
N THR A 218 -14.83 1.76 -6.99
CA THR A 218 -15.10 2.62 -5.84
C THR A 218 -16.56 2.54 -5.42
N THR A 219 -16.80 2.70 -4.12
CA THR A 219 -18.15 2.88 -3.56
C THR A 219 -18.45 4.35 -3.25
N ALA A 220 -17.44 5.22 -3.40
CA ALA A 220 -17.62 6.66 -3.21
C ALA A 220 -18.61 7.23 -4.22
N GLU A 221 -19.52 8.07 -3.74
CA GLU A 221 -20.51 8.73 -4.58
C GLU A 221 -19.88 9.66 -5.61
N HIS A 222 -20.44 9.71 -6.82
CA HIS A 222 -19.97 10.59 -7.90
C HIS A 222 -19.95 12.07 -7.49
N ALA A 223 -20.97 12.52 -6.75
CA ALA A 223 -21.07 13.90 -6.29
C ALA A 223 -19.91 14.31 -5.36
N ARG A 224 -19.33 13.37 -4.64
CA ARG A 224 -18.19 13.58 -3.74
C ARG A 224 -16.85 13.41 -4.45
N LEU A 225 -16.75 12.40 -5.32
CA LEU A 225 -15.51 12.04 -6.02
C LEU A 225 -15.83 11.65 -7.47
N ASP A 226 -15.60 12.54 -8.42
CA ASP A 226 -15.66 12.24 -9.85
C ASP A 226 -14.51 11.28 -10.28
N ALA A 227 -14.58 10.78 -11.51
CA ALA A 227 -13.60 9.82 -12.04
C ALA A 227 -12.17 10.36 -12.04
N ASP A 228 -11.97 11.64 -12.37
CA ASP A 228 -10.65 12.26 -12.42
C ASP A 228 -10.05 12.38 -11.00
N ARG A 229 -10.87 12.76 -10.01
CA ARG A 229 -10.45 12.77 -8.60
C ARG A 229 -10.15 11.37 -8.09
N CYS A 230 -10.92 10.35 -8.47
CA CYS A 230 -10.63 8.97 -8.15
C CYS A 230 -9.26 8.53 -8.70
N LEU A 231 -8.96 8.82 -9.98
CA LEU A 231 -7.67 8.50 -10.59
C LEU A 231 -6.51 9.23 -9.91
N ARG A 232 -6.67 10.53 -9.61
CA ARG A 232 -5.66 11.31 -8.87
C ARG A 232 -5.48 10.79 -7.46
N GLY A 233 -6.57 10.53 -6.73
CA GLY A 233 -6.54 9.97 -5.38
C GLY A 233 -5.88 8.60 -5.33
N TYR A 234 -6.15 7.75 -6.30
CA TYR A 234 -5.50 6.45 -6.39
C TYR A 234 -3.98 6.57 -6.61
N ARG A 235 -3.51 7.55 -7.38
CA ARG A 235 -2.06 7.79 -7.55
C ARG A 235 -1.38 8.13 -6.23
N LEU A 236 -2.07 8.82 -5.31
CA LEU A 236 -1.52 9.15 -4.00
C LEU A 236 -1.24 7.91 -3.13
N ARG A 237 -1.85 6.75 -3.42
CA ARG A 237 -1.51 5.47 -2.80
C ARG A 237 -0.01 5.19 -2.80
N TRP A 238 0.72 5.71 -3.79
CA TRP A 238 2.16 5.52 -3.88
C TRP A 238 2.94 6.08 -2.67
N GLN A 239 2.36 6.96 -1.89
CA GLN A 239 2.98 7.48 -0.66
C GLN A 239 3.33 6.36 0.33
N ILE A 240 2.50 5.30 0.41
CA ILE A 240 2.78 4.16 1.28
C ILE A 240 3.99 3.35 0.79
N GLU A 241 4.18 3.23 -0.53
CA GLU A 241 5.36 2.59 -1.11
C GLU A 241 6.64 3.41 -0.83
N LEU A 242 6.55 4.75 -0.90
CA LEU A 242 7.65 5.64 -0.50
C LEU A 242 8.00 5.49 0.97
N GLN A 243 7.00 5.34 1.83
CA GLN A 243 7.18 5.09 3.24
C GLN A 243 7.99 3.81 3.47
N PHE A 244 7.61 2.70 2.82
CA PHE A 244 8.36 1.46 2.90
C PHE A 244 9.78 1.57 2.33
N LYS A 245 9.96 2.27 1.21
CA LYS A 245 11.31 2.52 0.65
C LYS A 245 12.19 3.28 1.63
N ARG A 246 11.64 4.30 2.28
CA ARG A 246 12.33 5.11 3.29
C ARG A 246 12.74 4.25 4.48
N TRP A 247 11.85 3.44 5.01
CA TRP A 247 12.15 2.54 6.12
C TRP A 247 13.18 1.46 5.75
N LYS A 248 13.09 0.89 4.55
CA LYS A 248 14.09 -0.05 4.06
C LYS A 248 15.47 0.59 3.95
N SER A 249 15.53 1.80 3.41
CA SER A 249 16.79 2.54 3.23
C SER A 249 17.40 3.01 4.55
N LEU A 250 16.60 3.62 5.45
CA LEU A 250 17.10 4.25 6.66
C LEU A 250 17.22 3.30 7.85
N CYS A 251 16.31 2.34 7.96
CA CYS A 251 16.24 1.43 9.11
C CYS A 251 16.69 0.01 8.77
N GLY A 252 17.09 -0.27 7.51
CA GLY A 252 17.40 -1.63 7.05
C GLY A 252 16.22 -2.59 7.28
N PHE A 253 15.01 -2.13 6.96
CA PHE A 253 13.76 -2.76 7.34
C PHE A 253 13.52 -4.11 6.62
N ASP A 254 14.17 -4.33 5.50
CA ASP A 254 14.13 -5.55 4.70
C ASP A 254 15.11 -6.64 5.16
N MET A 255 15.98 -6.32 6.13
CA MET A 255 17.03 -7.22 6.60
C MET A 255 16.85 -7.53 8.08
N LEU A 256 16.59 -8.81 8.38
CA LEU A 256 16.59 -9.32 9.75
C LEU A 256 17.97 -9.90 10.08
N PRO A 257 18.45 -9.74 11.32
CA PRO A 257 19.78 -10.24 11.72
C PRO A 257 19.80 -11.75 11.93
N ASN A 258 18.66 -12.40 12.09
CA ASN A 258 18.53 -13.85 12.30
C ASN A 258 17.12 -14.33 11.89
N GLN A 259 16.92 -15.66 11.89
CA GLN A 259 15.65 -16.33 11.56
C GLN A 259 14.92 -16.88 12.80
N ARG A 260 15.26 -16.44 14.02
CA ARG A 260 14.62 -16.95 15.23
C ARG A 260 13.36 -16.14 15.55
N ASP A 261 12.23 -16.80 15.59
CA ASP A 261 10.89 -16.21 15.74
C ASP A 261 10.75 -15.25 16.90
N ASP A 262 11.29 -15.59 18.07
CA ASP A 262 11.18 -14.80 19.29
C ASP A 262 11.95 -13.45 19.21
N THR A 263 13.09 -13.43 18.51
CA THR A 263 13.88 -12.23 18.33
C THR A 263 13.56 -11.47 17.05
N THR A 264 13.06 -12.16 16.03
CA THR A 264 12.62 -11.57 14.77
C THR A 264 11.55 -10.52 15.00
N LEU A 265 10.49 -10.83 15.75
CA LEU A 265 9.45 -9.87 16.10
C LEU A 265 9.99 -8.66 16.87
N ALA A 266 10.91 -8.88 17.81
CA ALA A 266 11.55 -7.77 18.52
C ALA A 266 12.30 -6.82 17.58
N TRP A 267 13.04 -7.37 16.62
CA TRP A 267 13.74 -6.58 15.60
C TRP A 267 12.78 -5.84 14.69
N ILE A 268 11.69 -6.47 14.25
CA ILE A 268 10.68 -5.83 13.40
C ILE A 268 10.06 -4.65 14.14
N TYR A 269 9.54 -4.86 15.36
CA TYR A 269 8.94 -3.77 16.13
C TYR A 269 9.92 -2.66 16.48
N ALA A 270 11.18 -2.99 16.79
CA ALA A 270 12.22 -1.98 17.04
C ALA A 270 12.52 -1.13 15.79
N LYS A 271 12.56 -1.76 14.60
CA LYS A 271 12.76 -1.05 13.33
C LYS A 271 11.54 -0.20 12.94
N VAL A 272 10.32 -0.71 13.16
CA VAL A 272 9.09 0.08 13.00
C VAL A 272 9.11 1.30 13.91
N LEU A 273 9.43 1.10 15.18
CA LEU A 273 9.53 2.20 16.16
C LEU A 273 10.57 3.24 15.73
N LEU A 274 11.75 2.79 15.26
CA LEU A 274 12.77 3.69 14.72
C LEU A 274 12.26 4.49 13.52
N GLY A 275 11.57 3.82 12.58
CA GLY A 275 10.97 4.48 11.42
C GLY A 275 9.96 5.55 11.82
N LEU A 276 9.05 5.24 12.77
CA LEU A 276 8.07 6.19 13.29
C LEU A 276 8.73 7.38 13.99
N LEU A 277 9.80 7.15 14.74
CA LEU A 277 10.56 8.23 15.39
C LEU A 277 11.24 9.15 14.35
N LEU A 278 11.84 8.57 13.31
CA LEU A 278 12.46 9.35 12.23
C LEU A 278 11.43 10.17 11.44
N ASP A 279 10.26 9.59 11.13
CA ASP A 279 9.17 10.30 10.47
C ASP A 279 8.65 11.45 11.34
N ARG A 280 8.55 11.23 12.66
CA ARG A 280 8.14 12.26 13.61
C ARG A 280 9.16 13.39 13.68
N MET A 281 10.44 13.07 13.76
CA MET A 281 11.50 14.06 13.77
C MET A 281 11.55 14.89 12.48
N ALA A 282 11.30 14.26 11.34
CA ALA A 282 11.22 14.93 10.05
C ALA A 282 10.00 15.84 9.90
N SER A 283 8.92 15.57 10.65
CA SER A 283 7.70 16.38 10.64
C SER A 283 7.76 17.59 11.57
N ILE A 284 8.77 17.69 12.46
CA ILE A 284 8.97 18.86 13.30
C ILE A 284 9.52 19.98 12.40
N PRO A 285 8.81 21.13 12.26
CA PRO A 285 9.33 22.26 11.51
C PRO A 285 10.69 22.67 12.06
N THR A 286 11.73 22.51 11.30
CA THR A 286 13.04 23.10 11.66
C THR A 286 12.98 24.55 11.21
N GLU A 287 13.36 25.48 12.09
CA GLU A 287 13.46 26.94 11.79
C GLU A 287 14.41 27.25 10.60
N LEU A 288 15.05 26.21 10.07
CA LEU A 288 15.97 26.27 8.93
C LEU A 288 15.30 26.04 7.58
N SER A 289 14.03 25.64 7.53
CA SER A 289 13.30 25.55 6.26
C SER A 289 12.63 26.89 5.97
N PRO A 290 12.88 27.51 4.81
CA PRO A 290 12.11 28.70 4.42
C PRO A 290 10.62 28.33 4.40
N PRO A 291 9.71 29.24 4.81
CA PRO A 291 8.30 28.98 4.82
C PRO A 291 7.84 28.69 3.37
N GLU A 292 7.60 27.43 3.05
CA GLU A 292 6.94 27.08 1.81
C GLU A 292 5.51 27.66 1.87
N ARG A 293 5.21 28.52 0.93
CA ARG A 293 3.85 29.01 0.75
C ARG A 293 2.99 27.80 0.39
N HIS A 294 2.15 27.38 1.30
CA HIS A 294 1.03 26.49 1.02
C HIS A 294 0.03 27.28 0.14
N ASP A 295 0.33 27.37 -1.14
CA ASP A 295 -0.70 27.72 -2.11
C ASP A 295 -1.62 26.50 -2.21
N ALA A 296 -2.87 26.75 -1.92
CA ALA A 296 -3.97 25.80 -1.86
C ALA A 296 -3.89 24.78 -2.99
N VAL A 297 -4.21 23.55 -2.65
CA VAL A 297 -4.35 22.34 -3.48
C VAL A 297 -5.07 22.67 -4.82
N GLY A 298 -4.30 23.12 -5.77
CA GLY A 298 -4.73 23.38 -7.15
C GLY A 298 -3.67 23.00 -8.17
N ASN A 299 -2.39 22.99 -7.78
CA ASN A 299 -1.30 22.68 -8.68
C ASN A 299 -0.23 21.90 -7.95
N LEU A 300 -0.24 20.57 -8.08
CA LEU A 300 0.97 19.80 -7.86
C LEU A 300 1.99 20.31 -8.88
N PRO A 301 3.22 20.68 -8.45
CA PRO A 301 4.26 21.15 -9.37
C PRO A 301 4.49 20.13 -10.48
N SER A 302 4.68 20.59 -11.71
CA SER A 302 4.86 19.75 -12.90
C SER A 302 6.07 18.79 -12.77
N ASP A 303 7.02 19.10 -11.91
CA ASP A 303 8.17 18.29 -11.54
C ASP A 303 7.79 17.11 -10.62
N VAL A 304 6.80 17.26 -9.73
CA VAL A 304 6.24 16.15 -8.95
C VAL A 304 5.49 15.20 -9.87
N VAL A 305 4.72 15.72 -10.82
CA VAL A 305 4.04 14.91 -11.84
C VAL A 305 5.07 14.19 -12.72
N ARG A 306 6.12 14.87 -13.19
CA ARG A 306 7.23 14.26 -13.95
C ARG A 306 8.03 13.26 -13.11
N SER A 307 8.24 13.52 -11.83
CA SER A 307 8.92 12.58 -10.92
C SER A 307 8.08 11.34 -10.67
N LEU A 308 6.75 11.45 -10.61
CA LEU A 308 5.81 10.33 -10.55
C LEU A 308 5.86 9.49 -11.84
N GLU A 309 6.00 10.13 -12.99
CA GLU A 309 6.15 9.45 -14.29
C GLU A 309 7.55 8.84 -14.48
N ALA A 310 8.61 9.49 -14.00
CA ALA A 310 10.00 9.03 -14.16
C ALA A 310 10.41 7.92 -13.19
N HIS A 311 9.79 7.82 -11.99
CA HIS A 311 10.14 6.81 -10.98
C HIS A 311 9.47 5.45 -11.20
N ASP A 312 8.52 5.36 -12.10
CA ASP A 312 8.03 4.08 -12.60
C ASP A 312 9.14 3.27 -13.35
N HIS A 313 10.32 3.87 -13.54
CA HIS A 313 11.41 3.33 -14.33
C HIS A 313 12.57 2.70 -13.56
N ARG A 314 12.60 2.68 -12.20
CA ARG A 314 13.77 2.17 -11.46
C ARG A 314 13.45 1.25 -10.30
N VAL A 315 12.82 0.11 -10.57
CA VAL A 315 12.97 -1.06 -9.71
C VAL A 315 13.66 -2.14 -10.51
N ALA A 316 14.98 -2.02 -10.62
CA ALA A 316 15.82 -3.13 -11.06
C ALA A 316 15.80 -4.20 -9.95
N ALA A 317 15.34 -5.40 -10.30
CA ALA A 317 15.45 -6.58 -9.45
C ALA A 317 16.93 -6.79 -9.04
N PRO A 318 17.20 -7.26 -7.81
CA PRO A 318 18.56 -7.57 -7.39
C PRO A 318 19.14 -8.65 -8.29
N ARG A 319 20.29 -8.38 -8.90
CA ARG A 319 21.05 -9.34 -9.70
C ARG A 319 21.39 -10.54 -8.83
N ARG A 320 20.84 -11.70 -9.14
CA ARG A 320 21.27 -13.00 -8.59
C ARG A 320 22.75 -13.20 -8.91
N ARG A 321 23.61 -13.19 -7.90
CA ARG A 321 24.96 -13.73 -8.02
C ARG A 321 24.86 -15.25 -7.95
N THR A 322 24.92 -15.91 -9.07
CA THR A 322 25.17 -17.35 -9.14
C THR A 322 26.64 -17.61 -8.82
N HIS A 323 26.92 -18.13 -7.65
CA HIS A 323 28.21 -18.76 -7.35
C HIS A 323 28.18 -20.17 -7.92
N VAL A 324 28.92 -20.38 -9.00
CA VAL A 324 29.24 -21.72 -9.53
C VAL A 324 30.37 -22.26 -8.66
N VAL A 325 30.10 -23.23 -7.81
CA VAL A 325 31.11 -24.04 -7.15
C VAL A 325 31.50 -25.14 -8.12
N ARG A 326 32.72 -25.08 -8.65
CA ARG A 326 33.35 -26.23 -9.35
C ARG A 326 33.85 -27.16 -8.26
N ALA A 327 33.37 -28.41 -8.29
CA ALA A 327 33.98 -29.52 -7.56
C ALA A 327 35.30 -29.86 -8.24
N ALA A 328 36.34 -30.03 -7.42
CA ALA A 328 37.56 -30.74 -7.73
C ALA A 328 37.43 -32.20 -7.26
#